data_82b3c2108a31739e347110941b4ffaba
#
_entry.id   82b3c2108a31739e347110941b4ffaba
#
_cell.length_a   1.000
_cell.length_b   1.000
_cell.length_c   1.000
_cell.angle_alpha   90.00
_cell.angle_beta   90.00
_cell.angle_gamma   90.00
#
_symmetry.space_group_name_H-M   'P 1'
#
loop_
_entity.id
_entity.type
_entity.pdbx_description
1 polymer ?
#
loop_
_entity_poly.entity_id
_entity_poly.type
_entity_poly.pdbx_seq_one_letter_code
_entity_poly.pdbx_strand_id
1 'polypeptide(L)'
;MKVAADNLIWYGRNFDYQDVRYFSFSSSGFCLVMKGKKASAKILSDPQNCDKTTKGVIGVFVSEGNDTSWNSLPQEPTYRYSLENTENDCILFESEEEKVVTIRVIKFSEAPFGYAGLKSLEIEGNLNPDFLKDYQSNNQLKVEIIGDSITCGYGIEGVFNKDSFTTQQERADKSYAFLTAKLLNAKLQCCSWSGIGLVSKYVDENTINPDTVITMPLLWPYTDRQTQLKLGLEPSVWDESRFSPDLVIVHLGTNDASWVKKVVERRLLYVSAL
;
A
#
# COMPACT_ATOMS: atom_id res chain seq x y z
N MET A 1 26.76 0.15 1.37
CA MET A 1 26.48 -0.34 2.74
C MET A 1 25.07 -0.94 2.79
N LYS A 2 24.83 -1.91 3.68
CA LYS A 2 23.47 -2.42 3.94
C LYS A 2 22.72 -1.47 4.87
N VAL A 3 21.44 -1.25 4.60
CA VAL A 3 20.57 -0.41 5.40
C VAL A 3 19.53 -1.30 6.08
N ALA A 4 19.43 -1.21 7.41
CA ALA A 4 18.43 -1.94 8.18
C ALA A 4 17.05 -1.32 7.98
N ALA A 5 16.00 -2.15 7.99
CA ALA A 5 14.63 -1.72 7.81
C ALA A 5 14.17 -0.68 8.87
N ASP A 6 14.74 -0.74 10.09
CA ASP A 6 14.44 0.21 11.16
C ASP A 6 15.02 1.62 10.91
N ASN A 7 15.95 1.75 9.98
CA ASN A 7 16.51 3.03 9.56
C ASN A 7 15.73 3.68 8.41
N LEU A 8 14.51 3.22 8.13
CA LEU A 8 13.64 3.73 7.08
C LEU A 8 12.36 4.33 7.68
N ILE A 9 11.80 5.32 6.99
CA ILE A 9 10.41 5.73 7.23
C ILE A 9 9.51 4.69 6.56
N TRP A 10 8.54 4.15 7.29
CA TRP A 10 7.54 3.22 6.76
C TRP A 10 6.18 3.88 6.61
N TYR A 11 5.53 3.62 5.50
CA TYR A 11 4.18 4.06 5.18
C TYR A 11 3.21 2.88 5.30
N GLY A 12 2.07 3.11 5.94
CA GLY A 12 1.04 2.10 6.11
C GLY A 12 1.45 0.94 7.02
N ARG A 13 0.59 -0.06 7.08
CA ARG A 13 0.77 -1.24 7.92
C ARG A 13 1.87 -2.15 7.35
N ASN A 14 2.75 -2.62 8.22
CA ASN A 14 3.87 -3.50 7.90
C ASN A 14 4.24 -4.35 9.12
N PHE A 15 4.93 -5.47 8.89
CA PHE A 15 5.41 -6.37 9.95
C PHE A 15 6.70 -7.08 9.52
N ASP A 16 7.47 -7.53 10.50
CA ASP A 16 8.71 -8.28 10.29
C ASP A 16 8.46 -9.78 10.43
N TYR A 17 9.06 -10.56 9.51
CA TYR A 17 9.14 -12.01 9.60
C TYR A 17 10.38 -12.51 8.84
N GLN A 18 11.20 -13.35 9.47
CA GLN A 18 12.43 -13.94 8.89
C GLN A 18 13.35 -12.92 8.21
N ASP A 19 13.70 -11.85 8.93
CA ASP A 19 14.54 -10.74 8.46
C ASP A 19 13.99 -9.98 7.24
N VAL A 20 12.70 -10.10 6.95
CA VAL A 20 12.00 -9.40 5.88
C VAL A 20 10.90 -8.52 6.48
N ARG A 21 10.83 -7.26 6.07
CA ARG A 21 9.69 -6.40 6.41
C ARG A 21 8.67 -6.41 5.29
N TYR A 22 7.49 -6.96 5.59
CA TYR A 22 6.38 -7.14 4.65
C TYR A 22 5.41 -5.95 4.68
N PHE A 23 4.89 -5.62 3.51
CA PHE A 23 3.85 -4.60 3.30
C PHE A 23 2.99 -4.98 2.09
N SER A 24 1.67 -4.81 2.17
CA SER A 24 0.77 -5.30 1.11
C SER A 24 -0.29 -4.30 0.68
N PHE A 25 -0.75 -3.44 1.57
CA PHE A 25 -1.81 -2.49 1.25
C PHE A 25 -1.35 -1.45 0.21
N SER A 26 -2.29 -0.98 -0.59
CA SER A 26 -2.09 0.15 -1.50
C SER A 26 -1.54 1.36 -0.75
N SER A 27 -0.61 2.09 -1.35
CA SER A 27 0.09 3.24 -0.74
C SER A 27 1.03 2.90 0.42
N SER A 28 1.19 1.62 0.81
CA SER A 28 2.22 1.21 1.77
C SER A 28 3.60 1.18 1.11
N GLY A 29 4.65 1.24 1.93
CA GLY A 29 6.01 1.25 1.42
C GLY A 29 7.01 1.89 2.37
N PHE A 30 8.10 2.42 1.83
CA PHE A 30 9.16 3.02 2.65
C PHE A 30 9.85 4.20 1.97
N CYS A 31 10.55 4.99 2.79
CA CYS A 31 11.35 6.12 2.34
C CYS A 31 12.72 6.14 3.01
N LEU A 32 13.71 6.58 2.26
CA LEU A 32 15.04 6.89 2.78
C LEU A 32 15.57 8.18 2.17
N VAL A 33 16.50 8.82 2.90
CA VAL A 33 17.28 9.95 2.41
C VAL A 33 18.74 9.55 2.44
N MET A 34 19.44 9.70 1.33
CA MET A 34 20.84 9.34 1.21
C MET A 34 21.64 10.39 0.44
N LYS A 35 22.95 10.40 0.68
CA LYS A 35 23.93 11.03 -0.19
C LYS A 35 24.80 9.94 -0.79
N GLY A 36 24.79 9.80 -2.13
CA GLY A 36 25.56 8.76 -2.82
C GLY A 36 25.23 8.65 -4.29
N LYS A 37 25.63 7.52 -4.88
CA LYS A 37 25.49 7.28 -6.32
C LYS A 37 24.49 6.20 -6.67
N LYS A 38 24.22 5.25 -5.75
CA LYS A 38 23.38 4.09 -6.06
C LYS A 38 22.61 3.61 -4.84
N ALA A 39 21.37 3.19 -5.07
CA ALA A 39 20.56 2.45 -4.13
C ALA A 39 19.86 1.29 -4.86
N SER A 40 19.86 0.11 -4.25
CA SER A 40 19.18 -1.07 -4.77
C SER A 40 18.52 -1.85 -3.64
N ALA A 41 17.41 -2.48 -3.93
CA ALA A 41 16.68 -3.31 -2.99
C ALA A 41 16.37 -4.68 -3.58
N LYS A 42 16.36 -5.69 -2.72
CA LYS A 42 15.82 -7.00 -3.02
C LYS A 42 14.43 -7.09 -2.41
N ILE A 43 13.42 -7.20 -3.28
CA ILE A 43 12.01 -7.21 -2.91
C ILE A 43 11.45 -8.62 -3.13
N LEU A 44 10.92 -9.22 -2.07
CA LEU A 44 10.15 -10.45 -2.16
C LEU A 44 8.72 -10.13 -2.61
N SER A 45 8.12 -11.06 -3.34
CA SER A 45 6.70 -11.01 -3.68
C SER A 45 6.02 -12.36 -3.50
N ASP A 46 4.69 -12.34 -3.54
CA ASP A 46 3.86 -13.52 -3.36
C ASP A 46 4.06 -14.51 -4.52
N PRO A 47 4.61 -15.72 -4.26
CA PRO A 47 4.85 -16.72 -5.30
C PRO A 47 3.59 -17.11 -6.07
N GLN A 48 2.41 -16.99 -5.45
CA GLN A 48 1.13 -17.34 -6.08
C GLN A 48 0.66 -16.34 -7.14
N ASN A 49 1.30 -15.16 -7.19
CA ASN A 49 0.91 -14.06 -8.06
C ASN A 49 1.97 -13.65 -9.09
N CYS A 50 3.20 -14.15 -9.00
CA CYS A 50 4.31 -13.71 -9.85
C CYS A 50 4.06 -13.95 -11.35
N ASP A 51 3.42 -15.04 -11.71
CA ASP A 51 3.13 -15.45 -13.10
C ASP A 51 1.78 -14.92 -13.62
N LYS A 52 1.03 -14.16 -12.81
CA LYS A 52 -0.31 -13.68 -13.17
C LYS A 52 -0.28 -12.25 -13.69
N THR A 53 -1.37 -11.86 -14.36
CA THR A 53 -1.63 -10.45 -14.73
C THR A 53 -1.90 -9.57 -13.51
N THR A 54 -2.12 -10.19 -12.33
CA THR A 54 -2.38 -9.56 -11.04
C THR A 54 -1.20 -9.68 -10.08
N LYS A 55 0.03 -9.54 -10.58
CA LYS A 55 1.25 -9.53 -9.77
C LYS A 55 1.40 -8.21 -8.97
N GLY A 56 2.25 -8.23 -7.94
CA GLY A 56 2.57 -7.01 -7.18
C GLY A 56 3.22 -5.94 -8.06
N VAL A 57 2.87 -4.68 -7.86
CA VAL A 57 3.47 -3.54 -8.56
C VAL A 57 3.92 -2.49 -7.54
N ILE A 58 5.16 -2.01 -7.70
CA ILE A 58 5.72 -0.92 -6.91
C ILE A 58 6.19 0.22 -7.80
N GLY A 59 6.05 1.45 -7.31
CA GLY A 59 6.65 2.65 -7.88
C GLY A 59 7.79 3.15 -7.03
N VAL A 60 8.88 3.57 -7.66
CA VAL A 60 10.04 4.19 -7.02
C VAL A 60 10.10 5.64 -7.45
N PHE A 61 10.04 6.55 -6.51
CA PHE A 61 10.10 7.99 -6.74
C PHE A 61 11.39 8.55 -6.17
N VAL A 62 12.14 9.25 -6.98
CA VAL A 62 13.39 9.91 -6.58
C VAL A 62 13.23 11.41 -6.72
N SER A 63 13.46 12.14 -5.64
CA SER A 63 13.54 13.60 -5.64
C SER A 63 14.89 14.07 -5.13
N GLU A 64 15.45 15.14 -5.69
CA GLU A 64 16.67 15.75 -5.17
C GLU A 64 16.41 16.43 -3.82
N GLY A 65 17.42 16.36 -2.94
CA GLY A 65 17.34 16.90 -1.59
C GLY A 65 16.85 15.92 -0.54
N ASN A 66 16.51 16.45 0.63
CA ASN A 66 16.16 15.67 1.83
C ASN A 66 14.70 15.89 2.29
N ASP A 67 13.86 16.48 1.46
CA ASP A 67 12.45 16.70 1.79
C ASP A 67 11.67 15.39 1.74
N THR A 68 11.19 14.91 2.89
CA THR A 68 10.37 13.70 3.02
C THR A 68 8.87 13.96 2.95
N SER A 69 8.43 15.21 2.79
CA SER A 69 7.03 15.57 2.62
C SER A 69 6.48 15.06 1.28
N TRP A 70 5.15 14.89 1.21
CA TRP A 70 4.50 14.51 -0.04
C TRP A 70 4.59 15.60 -1.12
N ASN A 71 4.88 16.86 -0.74
CA ASN A 71 5.01 17.97 -1.70
C ASN A 71 6.21 17.78 -2.64
N SER A 72 7.26 17.12 -2.17
CA SER A 72 8.45 16.82 -2.99
C SER A 72 8.31 15.56 -3.84
N LEU A 73 7.18 14.81 -3.73
CA LEU A 73 6.96 13.61 -4.53
C LEU A 73 6.77 13.99 -6.00
N PRO A 74 7.59 13.46 -6.94
CA PRO A 74 7.39 13.63 -8.37
C PRO A 74 6.00 13.16 -8.83
N GLN A 75 5.51 13.68 -9.96
CA GLN A 75 4.21 13.27 -10.51
C GLN A 75 4.20 11.83 -11.02
N GLU A 76 5.34 11.37 -11.55
CA GLU A 76 5.52 10.02 -12.05
C GLU A 76 6.69 9.33 -11.34
N PRO A 77 6.65 8.01 -11.18
CA PRO A 77 7.76 7.27 -10.60
C PRO A 77 8.97 7.28 -11.53
N THR A 78 10.16 7.35 -10.95
CA THR A 78 11.43 7.21 -11.68
C THR A 78 11.58 5.78 -12.23
N TYR A 79 11.18 4.78 -11.43
CA TYR A 79 11.10 3.39 -11.85
C TYR A 79 9.76 2.78 -11.42
N ARG A 80 9.29 1.82 -12.21
CA ARG A 80 8.10 1.03 -11.91
C ARG A 80 8.41 -0.43 -12.13
N TYR A 81 8.17 -1.25 -11.12
CA TYR A 81 8.45 -2.67 -11.16
C TYR A 81 7.18 -3.50 -11.02
N SER A 82 6.96 -4.41 -11.96
CA SER A 82 6.10 -5.56 -11.76
C SER A 82 6.94 -6.66 -11.09
N LEU A 83 6.50 -7.16 -9.95
CA LEU A 83 7.22 -8.15 -9.18
C LEU A 83 6.96 -9.55 -9.77
N GLU A 84 7.75 -9.91 -10.79
CA GLU A 84 7.55 -11.10 -11.62
C GLU A 84 8.16 -12.37 -11.03
N ASN A 85 9.06 -12.22 -10.06
CA ASN A 85 9.73 -13.33 -9.39
C ASN A 85 9.43 -13.29 -7.89
N THR A 86 9.61 -14.42 -7.22
CA THR A 86 9.54 -14.46 -5.75
C THR A 86 10.55 -13.54 -5.08
N GLU A 87 11.65 -13.26 -5.76
CA GLU A 87 12.70 -12.34 -5.35
C GLU A 87 13.08 -11.46 -6.55
N ASN A 88 13.00 -10.15 -6.40
CA ASN A 88 13.20 -9.17 -7.47
C ASN A 88 14.30 -8.19 -7.06
N ASP A 89 15.30 -8.02 -7.93
CA ASP A 89 16.34 -7.01 -7.78
C ASP A 89 15.84 -5.70 -8.39
N CYS A 90 15.68 -4.67 -7.54
CA CYS A 90 15.15 -3.38 -7.95
C CYS A 90 16.20 -2.28 -7.76
N ILE A 91 16.53 -1.57 -8.82
CA ILE A 91 17.31 -0.33 -8.74
C ILE A 91 16.37 0.75 -8.20
N LEU A 92 16.75 1.41 -7.10
CA LEU A 92 15.99 2.50 -6.53
C LEU A 92 16.52 3.87 -6.95
N PHE A 93 17.83 3.96 -7.16
CA PHE A 93 18.52 5.16 -7.62
C PHE A 93 19.88 4.80 -8.23
N GLU A 94 20.25 5.51 -9.29
CA GLU A 94 21.58 5.43 -9.91
C GLU A 94 21.97 6.78 -10.52
N SER A 95 23.21 7.22 -10.31
CA SER A 95 23.77 8.46 -10.83
C SER A 95 25.29 8.34 -10.99
N GLU A 96 25.86 9.02 -11.99
CA GLU A 96 27.31 9.10 -12.18
C GLU A 96 27.98 9.92 -11.07
N GLU A 97 27.28 10.91 -10.53
CA GLU A 97 27.76 11.79 -9.49
C GLU A 97 27.05 11.54 -8.15
N GLU A 98 27.72 11.88 -7.05
CA GLU A 98 27.07 11.88 -5.74
C GLU A 98 25.95 12.93 -5.68
N LYS A 99 24.75 12.49 -5.28
CA LYS A 99 23.61 13.36 -5.05
C LYS A 99 23.01 13.13 -3.68
N VAL A 100 22.40 14.17 -3.12
CA VAL A 100 21.50 14.04 -1.99
C VAL A 100 20.10 13.79 -2.56
N VAL A 101 19.53 12.65 -2.23
CA VAL A 101 18.23 12.25 -2.78
C VAL A 101 17.31 11.67 -1.70
N THR A 102 16.03 11.94 -1.86
CA THR A 102 14.94 11.26 -1.16
C THR A 102 14.35 10.21 -2.08
N ILE A 103 14.36 8.95 -1.66
CA ILE A 103 13.85 7.81 -2.42
C ILE A 103 12.61 7.27 -1.69
N ARG A 104 11.50 7.14 -2.40
CA ARG A 104 10.26 6.55 -1.88
C ARG A 104 9.85 5.36 -2.72
N VAL A 105 9.61 4.24 -2.06
CA VAL A 105 9.03 3.05 -2.67
C VAL A 105 7.58 2.94 -2.20
N ILE A 106 6.65 2.93 -3.13
CA ILE A 106 5.21 2.91 -2.85
C ILE A 106 4.59 1.72 -3.59
N LYS A 107 3.83 0.90 -2.87
CA LYS A 107 3.06 -0.19 -3.47
C LYS A 107 1.85 0.38 -4.19
N PHE A 108 1.76 0.11 -5.51
CA PHE A 108 0.67 0.57 -6.36
C PHE A 108 -0.50 -0.39 -6.35
N SER A 109 -0.21 -1.69 -6.40
CA SER A 109 -1.23 -2.73 -6.36
C SER A 109 -1.72 -2.99 -4.94
N GLU A 110 -2.92 -3.53 -4.84
CA GLU A 110 -3.57 -3.83 -3.57
C GLU A 110 -3.17 -5.19 -2.97
N ALA A 111 -3.54 -5.41 -1.71
CA ALA A 111 -3.15 -6.59 -0.93
C ALA A 111 -3.61 -7.94 -1.50
N PRO A 112 -4.83 -8.11 -2.10
CA PRO A 112 -5.25 -9.39 -2.69
C PRO A 112 -4.33 -9.87 -3.80
N PHE A 113 -3.66 -8.96 -4.49
CA PHE A 113 -2.77 -9.26 -5.62
C PHE A 113 -1.31 -9.47 -5.21
N GLY A 114 -1.08 -9.79 -3.94
CA GLY A 114 0.21 -10.14 -3.40
C GLY A 114 0.85 -9.06 -2.54
N TYR A 115 1.71 -9.52 -1.67
CA TYR A 115 2.53 -8.66 -0.81
C TYR A 115 3.81 -8.22 -1.52
N ALA A 116 4.49 -7.25 -0.91
CA ALA A 116 5.90 -6.97 -1.11
C ALA A 116 6.64 -7.12 0.22
N GLY A 117 7.91 -7.54 0.17
CA GLY A 117 8.73 -7.69 1.36
C GLY A 117 10.14 -7.16 1.10
N LEU A 118 10.60 -6.20 1.90
CA LEU A 118 11.98 -5.72 1.83
C LEU A 118 12.90 -6.72 2.52
N LYS A 119 13.67 -7.48 1.72
CA LYS A 119 14.66 -8.46 2.18
C LYS A 119 16.03 -7.83 2.42
N SER A 120 16.45 -6.93 1.53
CA SER A 120 17.68 -6.16 1.71
C SER A 120 17.61 -4.83 0.97
N LEU A 121 18.34 -3.86 1.50
CA LEU A 121 18.56 -2.56 0.88
C LEU A 121 20.04 -2.24 0.96
N GLU A 122 20.63 -1.90 -0.17
CA GLU A 122 22.04 -1.55 -0.29
C GLU A 122 22.19 -0.17 -0.93
N ILE A 123 23.09 0.64 -0.37
CA ILE A 123 23.42 1.95 -0.90
C ILE A 123 24.94 2.09 -1.13
N GLU A 124 25.30 2.74 -2.22
CA GLU A 124 26.64 3.27 -2.46
C GLU A 124 26.64 4.73 -2.06
N GLY A 125 27.02 4.99 -0.80
CA GLY A 125 26.95 6.29 -0.16
C GLY A 125 26.63 6.20 1.32
N ASN A 126 26.07 7.27 1.87
CA ASN A 126 25.72 7.41 3.28
C ASN A 126 24.23 7.69 3.45
N LEU A 127 23.61 7.01 4.41
CA LEU A 127 22.26 7.34 4.85
C LEU A 127 22.32 8.66 5.64
N ASN A 128 21.37 9.56 5.41
CA ASN A 128 21.23 10.74 6.25
C ASN A 128 20.61 10.31 7.60
N PRO A 129 21.31 10.47 8.74
CA PRO A 129 20.82 9.93 10.02
C PRO A 129 19.64 10.71 10.62
N ASP A 130 19.43 11.95 10.18
CA ASP A 130 18.48 12.87 10.84
C ASP A 130 17.06 12.78 10.24
N PHE A 131 16.91 12.34 8.98
CA PHE A 131 15.61 12.34 8.32
C PHE A 131 14.53 11.54 9.06
N LEU A 132 14.90 10.47 9.74
CA LEU A 132 13.97 9.64 10.49
C LEU A 132 13.48 10.36 11.76
N LYS A 133 14.37 11.06 12.46
CA LYS A 133 14.02 11.87 13.64
C LYS A 133 13.12 13.03 13.24
N ASP A 134 13.46 13.72 12.15
CA ASP A 134 12.68 14.84 11.63
C ASP A 134 11.25 14.39 11.24
N TYR A 135 11.13 13.23 10.58
CA TYR A 135 9.84 12.66 10.26
C TYR A 135 9.03 12.24 11.49
N GLN A 136 9.68 11.67 12.50
CA GLN A 136 9.01 11.23 13.73
C GLN A 136 8.57 12.41 14.60
N SER A 137 9.37 13.47 14.68
CA SER A 137 9.10 14.64 15.51
C SER A 137 8.12 15.64 14.89
N ASN A 138 7.83 15.54 13.59
CA ASN A 138 6.92 16.48 12.95
C ASN A 138 5.46 16.18 13.35
N ASN A 139 4.69 17.26 13.56
CA ASN A 139 3.27 17.22 13.92
C ASN A 139 2.36 17.16 12.68
N GLN A 140 2.75 16.41 11.66
CA GLN A 140 1.86 16.20 10.50
C GLN A 140 0.59 15.47 10.92
N LEU A 141 -0.53 15.90 10.34
CA LEU A 141 -1.81 15.21 10.45
C LEU A 141 -1.63 13.73 10.05
N LYS A 142 -2.22 12.84 10.83
CA LYS A 142 -2.25 11.41 10.55
C LYS A 142 -3.63 11.03 10.07
N VAL A 143 -3.71 10.51 8.85
CA VAL A 143 -4.98 10.14 8.22
C VAL A 143 -4.99 8.63 7.94
N GLU A 144 -5.98 7.94 8.48
CA GLU A 144 -6.29 6.57 8.08
C GLU A 144 -7.45 6.58 7.10
N ILE A 145 -7.30 5.89 5.97
CA ILE A 145 -8.35 5.76 4.97
C ILE A 145 -8.67 4.29 4.78
N ILE A 146 -9.93 3.96 5.04
CA ILE A 146 -10.47 2.60 4.97
C ILE A 146 -11.43 2.56 3.78
N GLY A 147 -11.21 1.63 2.84
CA GLY A 147 -12.02 1.64 1.63
C GLY A 147 -11.91 0.40 0.76
N ASP A 148 -12.47 0.52 -0.43
CA ASP A 148 -12.53 -0.51 -1.46
C ASP A 148 -11.60 -0.22 -2.66
N SER A 149 -11.93 -0.74 -3.84
CA SER A 149 -11.18 -0.54 -5.08
C SER A 149 -10.94 0.92 -5.45
N ILE A 150 -11.88 1.80 -5.14
CA ILE A 150 -11.75 3.25 -5.43
C ILE A 150 -10.60 3.84 -4.59
N THR A 151 -10.48 3.38 -3.36
CA THR A 151 -9.40 3.77 -2.45
C THR A 151 -8.05 3.18 -2.86
N CYS A 152 -8.04 1.95 -3.39
CA CYS A 152 -6.83 1.30 -3.91
C CYS A 152 -6.25 2.00 -5.15
N GLY A 153 -7.06 2.72 -5.92
CA GLY A 153 -6.67 3.24 -7.24
C GLY A 153 -6.80 2.21 -8.36
N TYR A 154 -7.78 1.28 -8.20
CA TYR A 154 -8.08 0.23 -9.17
C TYR A 154 -8.40 0.79 -10.55
N GLY A 155 -7.68 0.30 -11.57
CA GLY A 155 -7.99 0.60 -12.97
C GLY A 155 -7.75 2.04 -13.41
N ILE A 156 -7.04 2.88 -12.63
CA ILE A 156 -6.82 4.31 -12.97
C ILE A 156 -6.14 4.48 -14.33
N GLU A 157 -5.22 3.59 -14.73
CA GLU A 157 -4.56 3.62 -16.03
C GLU A 157 -5.22 2.71 -17.07
N GLY A 158 -6.33 2.06 -16.74
CA GLY A 158 -7.12 1.26 -17.66
C GLY A 158 -8.12 2.09 -18.45
N VAL A 159 -8.54 1.57 -19.61
CA VAL A 159 -9.60 2.16 -20.41
C VAL A 159 -10.90 1.39 -20.19
N PHE A 160 -11.89 2.08 -19.64
CA PHE A 160 -13.19 1.49 -19.31
C PHE A 160 -13.82 0.79 -20.54
N ASN A 161 -14.33 -0.44 -20.31
CA ASN A 161 -14.93 -1.31 -21.33
C ASN A 161 -14.02 -1.73 -22.51
N LYS A 162 -12.70 -1.48 -22.42
CA LYS A 162 -11.74 -1.89 -23.46
C LYS A 162 -10.70 -2.85 -22.94
N ASP A 163 -10.15 -2.55 -21.77
CA ASP A 163 -9.04 -3.30 -21.22
C ASP A 163 -9.52 -4.37 -20.24
N SER A 164 -8.95 -5.56 -20.33
CA SER A 164 -9.00 -6.52 -19.22
C SER A 164 -8.15 -6.00 -18.08
N PHE A 165 -8.61 -6.13 -16.84
CA PHE A 165 -7.90 -5.66 -15.69
C PHE A 165 -6.55 -6.37 -15.48
N THR A 166 -5.52 -5.58 -15.22
CA THR A 166 -4.23 -6.02 -14.70
C THR A 166 -3.79 -5.07 -13.58
N THR A 167 -2.96 -5.54 -12.66
CA THR A 167 -2.43 -4.68 -11.58
C THR A 167 -1.51 -3.58 -12.07
N GLN A 168 -1.04 -3.66 -13.31
CA GLN A 168 -0.32 -2.54 -13.94
C GLN A 168 -1.20 -1.32 -14.19
N GLN A 169 -2.53 -1.48 -14.17
CA GLN A 169 -3.48 -0.37 -14.30
C GLN A 169 -3.79 0.29 -12.95
N GLU A 170 -3.31 -0.28 -11.85
CA GLU A 170 -3.48 0.32 -10.52
C GLU A 170 -2.45 1.40 -10.25
N ARG A 171 -2.90 2.50 -9.68
CA ARG A 171 -2.08 3.65 -9.30
C ARG A 171 -2.55 4.19 -7.94
N ALA A 172 -2.08 3.53 -6.87
CA ALA A 172 -2.40 3.96 -5.51
C ALA A 172 -2.01 5.42 -5.26
N ASP A 173 -0.89 5.87 -5.82
CA ASP A 173 -0.39 7.25 -5.75
C ASP A 173 -1.26 8.29 -6.47
N LYS A 174 -2.16 7.85 -7.36
CA LYS A 174 -3.14 8.69 -8.06
C LYS A 174 -4.57 8.50 -7.52
N SER A 175 -4.77 7.65 -6.52
CA SER A 175 -6.07 7.49 -5.86
C SER A 175 -6.46 8.75 -5.09
N TYR A 176 -7.77 8.94 -4.89
CA TYR A 176 -8.24 10.06 -4.07
C TYR A 176 -7.63 10.03 -2.67
N ALA A 177 -7.43 8.84 -2.11
CA ALA A 177 -6.86 8.63 -0.78
C ALA A 177 -5.44 9.22 -0.69
N PHE A 178 -4.57 8.84 -1.62
CA PHE A 178 -3.21 9.36 -1.65
C PHE A 178 -3.17 10.86 -1.96
N LEU A 179 -3.97 11.31 -2.94
CA LEU A 179 -4.04 12.73 -3.30
C LEU A 179 -4.55 13.60 -2.15
N THR A 180 -5.52 13.12 -1.36
CA THR A 180 -5.99 13.81 -0.14
C THR A 180 -4.86 13.94 0.87
N ALA A 181 -4.14 12.84 1.17
CA ALA A 181 -3.01 12.88 2.08
C ALA A 181 -1.89 13.82 1.58
N LYS A 182 -1.62 13.82 0.27
CA LYS A 182 -0.65 14.72 -0.36
C LYS A 182 -1.07 16.19 -0.21
N LEU A 183 -2.33 16.53 -0.50
CA LEU A 183 -2.85 17.90 -0.37
C LEU A 183 -2.81 18.40 1.07
N LEU A 184 -3.08 17.53 2.04
CA LEU A 184 -3.01 17.85 3.47
C LEU A 184 -1.57 17.77 4.02
N ASN A 185 -0.62 17.32 3.23
CA ASN A 185 0.73 16.93 3.68
C ASN A 185 0.67 16.01 4.92
N ALA A 186 -0.23 15.04 4.91
CA ALA A 186 -0.52 14.17 6.03
C ALA A 186 0.25 12.85 5.96
N LYS A 187 0.55 12.25 7.11
CA LYS A 187 0.98 10.85 7.18
C LYS A 187 -0.21 9.97 6.84
N LEU A 188 -0.05 9.05 5.90
CA LEU A 188 -1.14 8.22 5.38
C LEU A 188 -1.00 6.77 5.83
N GLN A 189 -2.10 6.19 6.29
CA GLN A 189 -2.31 4.75 6.38
C GLN A 189 -3.55 4.38 5.57
N CYS A 190 -3.42 3.50 4.58
CA CYS A 190 -4.54 2.93 3.84
C CYS A 190 -4.79 1.50 4.29
N CYS A 191 -6.06 1.16 4.53
CA CYS A 191 -6.54 -0.21 4.66
C CYS A 191 -7.67 -0.39 3.65
N SER A 192 -7.34 -0.88 2.46
CA SER A 192 -8.27 -0.95 1.34
C SER A 192 -8.11 -2.24 0.54
N TRP A 193 -9.21 -2.68 -0.09
CA TRP A 193 -9.27 -3.94 -0.79
C TRP A 193 -10.40 -3.95 -1.83
N SER A 194 -10.11 -4.31 -3.07
CA SER A 194 -11.13 -4.37 -4.13
C SER A 194 -12.22 -5.38 -3.85
N GLY A 195 -13.44 -4.98 -4.12
CA GLY A 195 -14.61 -5.83 -3.92
C GLY A 195 -15.07 -5.96 -2.46
N ILE A 196 -14.37 -5.37 -1.49
CA ILE A 196 -14.71 -5.49 -0.07
C ILE A 196 -15.89 -4.61 0.32
N GLY A 197 -16.68 -5.07 1.26
CA GLY A 197 -17.75 -4.30 1.90
C GLY A 197 -17.74 -4.46 3.42
N LEU A 198 -18.73 -3.91 4.08
CA LEU A 198 -18.95 -4.04 5.53
C LEU A 198 -19.65 -5.35 5.87
N VAL A 199 -20.68 -5.71 5.10
CA VAL A 199 -21.53 -6.89 5.32
C VAL A 199 -21.28 -7.95 4.28
N SER A 200 -20.99 -7.56 3.02
CA SER A 200 -20.78 -8.45 1.90
C SER A 200 -19.70 -7.91 0.98
N LYS A 201 -18.85 -8.78 0.46
CA LYS A 201 -18.10 -8.48 -0.75
C LYS A 201 -19.05 -8.23 -1.91
N TYR A 202 -18.49 -7.71 -3.02
CA TYR A 202 -19.19 -7.65 -4.28
C TYR A 202 -19.71 -9.06 -4.65
N VAL A 203 -20.97 -9.13 -5.02
CA VAL A 203 -21.63 -10.35 -5.51
C VAL A 203 -22.43 -10.04 -6.76
N ASP A 204 -22.61 -11.07 -7.61
CA ASP A 204 -23.45 -10.96 -8.78
C ASP A 204 -24.92 -10.74 -8.41
N GLU A 205 -25.66 -10.12 -9.30
CA GLU A 205 -27.01 -9.66 -9.05
C GLU A 205 -28.01 -10.75 -8.62
N ASN A 206 -27.75 -12.00 -8.96
CA ASN A 206 -28.63 -13.15 -8.65
C ASN A 206 -28.19 -13.87 -7.36
N THR A 207 -27.16 -13.40 -6.69
CA THR A 207 -26.65 -14.03 -5.46
C THR A 207 -27.63 -13.79 -4.31
N ILE A 208 -28.07 -14.86 -3.67
CA ILE A 208 -29.05 -14.84 -2.57
C ILE A 208 -28.37 -14.44 -1.25
N ASN A 209 -27.25 -15.09 -0.95
CA ASN A 209 -26.52 -14.89 0.32
C ASN A 209 -25.40 -13.86 0.16
N PRO A 210 -25.09 -13.09 1.23
CA PRO A 210 -23.92 -12.22 1.21
C PRO A 210 -22.63 -13.06 1.16
N ASP A 211 -21.59 -12.54 0.51
CA ASP A 211 -20.25 -13.11 0.63
C ASP A 211 -19.52 -12.46 1.83
N THR A 212 -19.48 -13.20 2.92
CA THR A 212 -18.90 -12.75 4.21
C THR A 212 -17.51 -13.33 4.47
N VAL A 213 -16.90 -14.02 3.50
CA VAL A 213 -15.60 -14.70 3.68
C VAL A 213 -14.50 -13.69 4.03
N ILE A 214 -14.51 -12.54 3.37
CA ILE A 214 -13.62 -11.41 3.67
C ILE A 214 -14.45 -10.13 3.62
N THR A 215 -14.63 -9.47 4.76
CA THR A 215 -15.24 -8.13 4.87
C THR A 215 -14.28 -7.21 5.61
N MET A 216 -14.48 -5.90 5.50
CA MET A 216 -13.59 -4.94 6.15
C MET A 216 -13.50 -5.13 7.68
N PRO A 217 -14.58 -5.42 8.41
CA PRO A 217 -14.51 -5.75 9.84
C PRO A 217 -13.64 -6.97 10.18
N LEU A 218 -13.43 -7.89 9.23
CA LEU A 218 -12.55 -9.05 9.38
C LEU A 218 -11.10 -8.78 8.99
N LEU A 219 -10.83 -7.68 8.28
CA LEU A 219 -9.48 -7.28 7.84
C LEU A 219 -8.88 -6.20 8.71
N TRP A 220 -9.64 -5.14 8.93
CA TRP A 220 -9.13 -3.91 9.54
C TRP A 220 -8.52 -4.09 10.94
N PRO A 221 -9.01 -4.99 11.85
CA PRO A 221 -8.41 -5.16 13.16
C PRO A 221 -6.98 -5.72 13.13
N TYR A 222 -6.52 -6.25 12.01
CA TYR A 222 -5.23 -6.94 11.92
C TYR A 222 -4.16 -6.12 11.20
N THR A 223 -2.90 -6.40 11.51
CA THR A 223 -1.74 -5.77 10.86
C THR A 223 -1.76 -6.00 9.36
N ASP A 224 -1.80 -7.26 8.94
CA ASP A 224 -1.94 -7.71 7.55
C ASP A 224 -2.37 -9.19 7.54
N ARG A 225 -3.65 -9.40 7.82
CA ARG A 225 -4.21 -10.74 8.00
C ARG A 225 -3.91 -11.68 6.83
N GLN A 226 -4.04 -11.17 5.61
CA GLN A 226 -3.89 -12.03 4.42
C GLN A 226 -2.44 -12.44 4.15
N THR A 227 -1.53 -11.50 4.24
CA THR A 227 -0.09 -11.80 4.07
C THR A 227 0.40 -12.72 5.17
N GLN A 228 -0.01 -12.48 6.42
CA GLN A 228 0.37 -13.35 7.54
C GLN A 228 -0.11 -14.79 7.34
N LEU A 229 -1.37 -14.99 6.94
CA LEU A 229 -1.90 -16.32 6.62
C LEU A 229 -1.17 -16.99 5.45
N LYS A 230 -0.85 -16.26 4.38
CA LYS A 230 -0.05 -16.77 3.25
C LYS A 230 1.35 -17.22 3.66
N LEU A 231 1.92 -16.59 4.66
CA LEU A 231 3.23 -16.93 5.24
C LEU A 231 3.14 -18.03 6.33
N GLY A 232 1.94 -18.55 6.60
CA GLY A 232 1.72 -19.57 7.63
C GLY A 232 1.76 -19.03 9.06
N LEU A 233 1.50 -17.74 9.23
CA LEU A 233 1.48 -17.07 10.53
C LEU A 233 0.05 -16.88 11.05
N GLU A 234 -0.10 -16.86 12.36
CA GLU A 234 -1.33 -16.36 12.99
C GLU A 234 -1.40 -14.84 12.81
N PRO A 235 -2.55 -14.29 12.34
CA PRO A 235 -2.73 -12.87 12.15
C PRO A 235 -2.58 -12.08 13.46
N SER A 236 -1.68 -11.12 13.49
CA SER A 236 -1.51 -10.23 14.64
C SER A 236 -2.49 -9.05 14.55
N VAL A 237 -3.08 -8.70 15.69
CA VAL A 237 -3.90 -7.48 15.82
C VAL A 237 -3.01 -6.26 15.54
N TRP A 238 -3.57 -5.25 14.87
CA TRP A 238 -2.86 -4.00 14.63
C TRP A 238 -2.56 -3.28 15.95
N ASP A 239 -1.34 -2.86 16.10
CA ASP A 239 -0.92 -2.03 17.24
C ASP A 239 -1.15 -0.55 16.91
N GLU A 240 -2.23 0.00 17.44
CA GLU A 240 -2.62 1.39 17.22
C GLU A 240 -1.60 2.42 17.74
N SER A 241 -0.69 2.02 18.65
CA SER A 241 0.39 2.91 19.11
C SER A 241 1.38 3.24 17.98
N ARG A 242 1.49 2.41 16.96
CA ARG A 242 2.34 2.62 15.79
C ARG A 242 1.79 3.70 14.85
N PHE A 243 0.47 3.85 14.81
CA PHE A 243 -0.22 4.88 14.03
C PHE A 243 -1.57 5.18 14.66
N SER A 244 -1.65 6.24 15.45
CA SER A 244 -2.89 6.76 16.02
C SER A 244 -3.40 7.88 15.10
N PRO A 245 -4.46 7.67 14.30
CA PRO A 245 -4.93 8.66 13.34
C PRO A 245 -5.62 9.83 14.04
N ASP A 246 -5.39 11.05 13.52
CA ASP A 246 -6.16 12.24 13.88
C ASP A 246 -7.49 12.31 13.12
N LEU A 247 -7.52 11.68 11.92
CA LEU A 247 -8.69 11.62 11.05
C LEU A 247 -8.82 10.21 10.44
N VAL A 248 -10.00 9.64 10.54
CA VAL A 248 -10.35 8.38 9.86
C VAL A 248 -11.40 8.67 8.79
N ILE A 249 -11.15 8.25 7.57
CA ILE A 249 -12.09 8.34 6.45
C ILE A 249 -12.50 6.92 6.06
N VAL A 250 -13.79 6.62 6.14
CA VAL A 250 -14.36 5.32 5.71
C VAL A 250 -15.14 5.54 4.41
N HIS A 251 -14.68 4.89 3.34
CA HIS A 251 -15.33 4.93 2.03
C HIS A 251 -15.65 3.51 1.56
N LEU A 252 -16.78 3.00 2.02
CA LEU A 252 -17.30 1.66 1.78
C LEU A 252 -18.77 1.72 1.42
N GLY A 253 -19.32 0.60 0.97
CA GLY A 253 -20.75 0.46 0.67
C GLY A 253 -21.07 0.15 -0.78
N THR A 254 -20.21 0.51 -1.71
CA THR A 254 -20.38 0.22 -3.15
C THR A 254 -20.56 -1.27 -3.39
N ASN A 255 -19.73 -2.10 -2.75
CA ASN A 255 -19.79 -3.55 -2.89
C ASN A 255 -20.98 -4.17 -2.15
N ASP A 256 -21.28 -3.69 -0.96
CA ASP A 256 -22.50 -4.08 -0.21
C ASP A 256 -23.76 -3.82 -1.03
N ALA A 257 -23.80 -2.69 -1.76
CA ALA A 257 -24.92 -2.33 -2.62
C ALA A 257 -25.21 -3.38 -3.70
N SER A 258 -24.21 -4.14 -4.14
CA SER A 258 -24.40 -5.23 -5.11
C SER A 258 -25.36 -6.29 -4.57
N TRP A 259 -25.31 -6.56 -3.26
CA TRP A 259 -26.16 -7.54 -2.59
C TRP A 259 -27.50 -6.93 -2.13
N VAL A 260 -27.51 -5.68 -1.63
CA VAL A 260 -28.72 -5.10 -1.00
C VAL A 260 -29.67 -4.39 -1.96
N LYS A 261 -29.19 -3.97 -3.14
CA LYS A 261 -29.92 -3.05 -4.04
C LYS A 261 -31.32 -3.50 -4.48
N LYS A 262 -31.57 -4.80 -4.57
CA LYS A 262 -32.83 -5.37 -5.07
C LYS A 262 -33.79 -5.87 -3.98
N VAL A 263 -33.37 -5.92 -2.71
CA VAL A 263 -34.12 -6.53 -1.62
C VAL A 263 -34.18 -5.58 -0.44
N VAL A 264 -35.38 -5.12 -0.09
CA VAL A 264 -35.58 -4.09 0.97
C VAL A 264 -35.10 -4.57 2.33
N GLU A 265 -35.36 -5.83 2.69
CA GLU A 265 -34.96 -6.44 3.96
C GLU A 265 -33.43 -6.45 4.13
N ARG A 266 -32.67 -6.62 3.04
CA ARG A 266 -31.21 -6.58 3.06
C ARG A 266 -30.67 -5.19 3.36
N ARG A 267 -31.40 -4.13 3.00
CA ARG A 267 -31.04 -2.74 3.33
C ARG A 267 -31.02 -2.49 4.82
N LEU A 268 -31.95 -3.09 5.57
CA LEU A 268 -32.00 -2.98 7.02
C LEU A 268 -30.76 -3.64 7.67
N LEU A 269 -30.33 -4.80 7.16
CA LEU A 269 -29.12 -5.46 7.64
C LEU A 269 -27.87 -4.61 7.39
N TYR A 270 -27.79 -3.98 6.22
CA TYR A 270 -26.68 -3.07 5.91
C TYR A 270 -26.65 -1.84 6.83
N VAL A 271 -27.80 -1.19 7.02
CA VAL A 271 -27.89 -0.01 7.90
C VAL A 271 -27.53 -0.35 9.35
N SER A 272 -27.89 -1.55 9.84
CA SER A 272 -27.54 -1.98 11.20
C SER A 272 -26.05 -2.33 11.38
N ALA A 273 -25.30 -2.49 10.30
CA ALA A 273 -23.87 -2.78 10.31
C ALA A 273 -22.98 -1.51 10.26
N LEU A 274 -23.57 -0.37 9.89
CA LEU A 274 -22.93 0.94 9.92
C LEU A 274 -22.84 1.50 11.34
#